data_56e9af3bd1940b074e20fcdd0603f8d0
#
_entry.id   56e9af3bd1940b074e20fcdd0603f8d0
#
_cell.length_a   1.000
_cell.length_b   1.000
_cell.length_c   1.000
_cell.angle_alpha   90.00
_cell.angle_beta   90.00
_cell.angle_gamma   90.00
#
_symmetry.space_group_name_H-M   'P 1'
#
loop_
_entity.id
_entity.type
_entity.pdbx_description
1 polymer ?
#
loop_
_entity_poly.entity_id
_entity_poly.type
_entity_poly.pdbx_seq_one_letter_code
_entity_poly.pdbx_strand_id
1 'polypeptide(L)'
;TADGIDSTDPGRPDRLVARAGVASPGDVADAVDRATRAQPAWARRPPQERAEALRRAANLLRAERHTLAALQVRECGKPWAEADADVCEAIDHIEYAVHQALSLADGKPLLQLPGERNQLRYRPRGVVAAIGPWNFPLAIPAGLVATGLATGNAVILKPAEQAPASGHRLVQALRRGGVPDDIIQLLPGYGETGAALVAHPGVHTIAFTGSEPVGLSIIRAAADTSHEQRHVKRVVAEMGGKNAIIVDSDADLDQVVPDVLRSAFAF
;
A
#
# COMPACT_ATOMS: atom_id res chain seq x y z
N THR A 1 8.80 23.99 -16.83
CA THR A 1 9.31 22.64 -17.12
C THR A 1 9.12 21.80 -15.87
N ALA A 2 8.05 21.04 -15.77
CA ALA A 2 7.87 20.12 -14.69
C ALA A 2 8.91 19.00 -14.88
N ASP A 3 9.87 18.92 -13.98
CA ASP A 3 10.79 17.80 -13.90
C ASP A 3 9.98 16.54 -13.62
N GLY A 4 9.91 15.65 -14.59
CA GLY A 4 9.23 14.37 -14.46
C GLY A 4 10.13 13.35 -13.76
N ILE A 5 9.55 12.26 -13.29
CA ILE A 5 10.27 11.06 -12.87
C ILE A 5 10.43 10.18 -14.11
N ASP A 6 11.66 9.97 -14.53
CA ASP A 6 12.00 8.99 -15.56
C ASP A 6 12.39 7.68 -14.85
N SER A 7 11.51 6.69 -14.90
CA SER A 7 11.82 5.32 -14.49
C SER A 7 12.51 4.61 -15.64
N THR A 8 13.73 4.15 -15.41
CA THR A 8 14.57 3.49 -16.41
C THR A 8 14.84 2.05 -16.02
N ASP A 9 15.13 1.20 -17.03
CA ASP A 9 15.51 -0.19 -16.82
C ASP A 9 16.90 -0.25 -16.12
N PRO A 10 17.00 -0.80 -14.89
CA PRO A 10 18.28 -0.84 -14.17
C PRO A 10 19.38 -1.60 -14.92
N GLY A 11 19.01 -2.59 -15.74
CA GLY A 11 19.96 -3.34 -16.59
C GLY A 11 20.32 -2.61 -17.88
N ARG A 12 19.57 -1.56 -18.25
CA ARG A 12 19.79 -0.70 -19.42
C ARG A 12 19.35 0.73 -19.10
N PRO A 13 20.16 1.52 -18.39
CA PRO A 13 19.77 2.85 -17.89
C PRO A 13 19.38 3.87 -18.99
N ASP A 14 19.80 3.64 -20.22
CA ASP A 14 19.41 4.40 -21.41
C ASP A 14 17.97 4.09 -21.89
N ARG A 15 17.36 3.03 -21.37
CA ARG A 15 16.03 2.60 -21.74
C ARG A 15 14.97 3.14 -20.77
N LEU A 16 14.18 4.07 -21.26
CA LEU A 16 13.00 4.55 -20.53
C LEU A 16 11.94 3.44 -20.44
N VAL A 17 11.43 3.18 -19.25
CA VAL A 17 10.30 2.29 -18.96
C VAL A 17 9.01 3.08 -18.81
N ALA A 18 9.06 4.15 -18.02
CA ALA A 18 7.91 5.02 -17.80
C ALA A 18 8.35 6.45 -17.44
N ARG A 19 7.45 7.40 -17.69
CA ARG A 19 7.59 8.77 -17.21
C ARG A 19 6.37 9.14 -16.39
N ALA A 20 6.58 9.73 -15.21
CA ALA A 20 5.53 10.24 -14.34
C ALA A 20 5.77 11.71 -14.00
N GLY A 21 4.71 12.47 -13.79
CA GLY A 21 4.82 13.81 -13.22
C GLY A 21 5.18 13.74 -11.73
N VAL A 22 5.81 14.80 -11.22
CA VAL A 22 6.06 14.97 -9.78
C VAL A 22 4.89 15.74 -9.17
N ALA A 23 4.22 15.15 -8.19
CA ALA A 23 3.12 15.83 -7.50
C ALA A 23 3.66 16.98 -6.64
N SER A 24 3.12 18.17 -6.87
CA SER A 24 3.40 19.38 -6.10
C SER A 24 2.68 19.36 -4.74
N PRO A 25 3.05 20.25 -3.79
CA PRO A 25 2.28 20.45 -2.55
C PRO A 25 0.80 20.80 -2.81
N GLY A 26 0.49 21.52 -3.90
CA GLY A 26 -0.88 21.79 -4.32
C GLY A 26 -1.63 20.53 -4.73
N ASP A 27 -1.00 19.64 -5.49
CA ASP A 27 -1.59 18.34 -5.87
C ASP A 27 -1.86 17.46 -4.64
N VAL A 28 -0.98 17.51 -3.63
CA VAL A 28 -1.18 16.80 -2.35
C VAL A 28 -2.41 17.33 -1.63
N ALA A 29 -2.53 18.66 -1.50
CA ALA A 29 -3.69 19.29 -0.85
C ALA A 29 -4.99 18.96 -1.57
N ASP A 30 -5.04 19.10 -2.89
CA ASP A 30 -6.20 18.76 -3.71
C ASP A 30 -6.59 17.28 -3.61
N ALA A 31 -5.63 16.38 -3.58
CA ALA A 31 -5.88 14.95 -3.44
C ALA A 31 -6.48 14.63 -2.06
N VAL A 32 -5.95 15.20 -0.98
CA VAL A 32 -6.50 15.00 0.38
C VAL A 32 -7.89 15.57 0.49
N ASP A 33 -8.15 16.74 -0.08
CA ASP A 33 -9.48 17.37 -0.08
C ASP A 33 -10.52 16.53 -0.84
N ARG A 34 -10.18 16.04 -2.03
CA ARG A 34 -11.05 15.13 -2.80
C ARG A 34 -11.34 13.85 -2.03
N ALA A 35 -10.28 13.22 -1.48
CA ALA A 35 -10.40 12.02 -0.66
C ALA A 35 -11.31 12.24 0.55
N THR A 36 -11.14 13.36 1.25
CA THR A 36 -11.94 13.73 2.43
C THR A 36 -13.42 13.89 2.08
N ARG A 37 -13.73 14.56 0.97
CA ARG A 37 -15.11 14.74 0.52
C ARG A 37 -15.77 13.44 0.06
N ALA A 38 -15.02 12.56 -0.60
CA ALA A 38 -15.57 11.31 -1.17
C ALA A 38 -15.69 10.18 -0.13
N GLN A 39 -14.80 10.14 0.88
CA GLN A 39 -14.69 9.06 1.85
C GLN A 39 -16.01 8.71 2.57
N PRO A 40 -16.86 9.66 3.03
CA PRO A 40 -18.09 9.30 3.72
C PRO A 40 -19.07 8.49 2.85
N ALA A 41 -19.10 8.73 1.54
CA ALA A 41 -19.93 7.94 0.63
C ALA A 41 -19.41 6.52 0.47
N TRP A 42 -18.10 6.34 0.36
CA TRP A 42 -17.46 5.04 0.32
C TRP A 42 -17.64 4.25 1.62
N ALA A 43 -17.51 4.92 2.77
CA ALA A 43 -17.69 4.34 4.10
C ALA A 43 -19.13 3.80 4.32
N ARG A 44 -20.13 4.44 3.72
CA ARG A 44 -21.54 4.01 3.81
C ARG A 44 -21.87 2.82 2.91
N ARG A 45 -21.05 2.49 1.91
CA ARG A 45 -21.29 1.28 1.10
C ARG A 45 -21.24 0.05 1.99
N PRO A 46 -22.08 -0.94 1.79
CA PRO A 46 -21.97 -2.22 2.45
C PRO A 46 -20.55 -2.80 2.31
N PRO A 47 -20.00 -3.44 3.35
CA PRO A 47 -18.69 -4.08 3.27
C PRO A 47 -18.54 -5.04 2.09
N GLN A 48 -19.63 -5.75 1.75
CA GLN A 48 -19.70 -6.68 0.61
C GLN A 48 -19.48 -5.97 -0.74
N GLU A 49 -20.06 -4.79 -0.95
CA GLU A 49 -19.88 -4.04 -2.20
C GLU A 49 -18.43 -3.54 -2.37
N ARG A 50 -17.80 -3.10 -1.26
CA ARG A 50 -16.37 -2.73 -1.26
C ARG A 50 -15.51 -3.96 -1.56
N ALA A 51 -15.83 -5.09 -0.94
CA ALA A 51 -15.16 -6.37 -1.16
C ALA A 51 -15.24 -6.82 -2.64
N GLU A 52 -16.41 -6.71 -3.25
CA GLU A 52 -16.60 -7.06 -4.67
C GLU A 52 -15.79 -6.17 -5.61
N ALA A 53 -15.70 -4.86 -5.33
CA ALA A 53 -14.86 -3.96 -6.13
C ALA A 53 -13.37 -4.37 -6.06
N LEU A 54 -12.88 -4.72 -4.87
CA LEU A 54 -11.50 -5.16 -4.66
C LEU A 54 -11.24 -6.53 -5.30
N ARG A 55 -12.16 -7.49 -5.20
CA ARG A 55 -12.04 -8.79 -5.88
C ARG A 55 -12.01 -8.65 -7.40
N ARG A 56 -12.81 -7.74 -7.98
CA ARG A 56 -12.71 -7.45 -9.42
C ARG A 56 -11.32 -6.89 -9.77
N ALA A 57 -10.75 -6.04 -8.94
CA ALA A 57 -9.38 -5.56 -9.14
C ALA A 57 -8.34 -6.70 -9.06
N ALA A 58 -8.45 -7.59 -8.08
CA ALA A 58 -7.60 -8.77 -7.96
C ALA A 58 -7.68 -9.67 -9.21
N ASN A 59 -8.88 -9.86 -9.76
CA ASN A 59 -9.08 -10.62 -11.00
C ASN A 59 -8.45 -9.94 -12.23
N LEU A 60 -8.46 -8.60 -12.29
CA LEU A 60 -7.75 -7.85 -13.34
C LEU A 60 -6.23 -8.02 -13.22
N LEU A 61 -5.67 -7.95 -12.01
CA LEU A 61 -4.25 -8.22 -11.79
C LEU A 61 -3.89 -9.67 -12.21
N ARG A 62 -4.73 -10.65 -11.88
CA ARG A 62 -4.55 -12.06 -12.27
C ARG A 62 -4.54 -12.22 -13.77
N ALA A 63 -5.46 -11.57 -14.48
CA ALA A 63 -5.53 -11.62 -15.94
C ALA A 63 -4.31 -10.96 -16.61
N GLU A 64 -3.72 -9.94 -15.98
CA GLU A 64 -2.57 -9.21 -16.50
C GLU A 64 -1.22 -9.67 -15.86
N ARG A 65 -1.21 -10.81 -15.15
CA ARG A 65 -0.10 -11.30 -14.33
C ARG A 65 1.26 -11.21 -15.03
N HIS A 66 1.40 -11.80 -16.21
CA HIS A 66 2.68 -11.81 -16.91
C HIS A 66 3.11 -10.43 -17.44
N THR A 67 2.15 -9.59 -17.81
CA THR A 67 2.44 -8.20 -18.21
C THR A 67 2.95 -7.38 -17.02
N LEU A 68 2.35 -7.56 -15.84
CA LEU A 68 2.77 -6.90 -14.61
C LEU A 68 4.13 -7.40 -14.12
N ALA A 69 4.40 -8.71 -14.20
CA ALA A 69 5.71 -9.28 -13.91
C ALA A 69 6.78 -8.72 -14.87
N ALA A 70 6.50 -8.68 -16.18
CA ALA A 70 7.41 -8.09 -17.16
C ALA A 70 7.70 -6.60 -16.91
N LEU A 71 6.70 -5.84 -16.43
CA LEU A 71 6.88 -4.46 -16.03
C LEU A 71 7.87 -4.34 -14.87
N GLN A 72 7.73 -5.15 -13.83
CA GLN A 72 8.62 -5.14 -12.66
C GLN A 72 10.05 -5.57 -13.00
N VAL A 73 10.23 -6.55 -13.89
CA VAL A 73 11.56 -6.91 -14.43
C VAL A 73 12.22 -5.68 -15.06
N ARG A 74 11.45 -4.87 -15.78
CA ARG A 74 11.96 -3.68 -16.48
C ARG A 74 12.15 -2.48 -15.58
N GLU A 75 11.24 -2.26 -14.65
CA GLU A 75 11.18 -1.05 -13.81
C GLU A 75 12.08 -1.18 -12.58
N CYS A 76 12.15 -2.37 -11.98
CA CYS A 76 12.86 -2.63 -10.72
C CYS A 76 14.01 -3.62 -10.84
N GLY A 77 14.26 -4.21 -12.01
CA GLY A 77 15.31 -5.19 -12.20
C GLY A 77 15.07 -6.53 -11.49
N LYS A 78 13.80 -6.84 -11.13
CA LYS A 78 13.48 -8.09 -10.43
C LYS A 78 13.74 -9.30 -11.33
N PRO A 79 14.26 -10.42 -10.80
CA PRO A 79 14.23 -11.70 -11.51
C PRO A 79 12.80 -12.08 -11.87
N TRP A 80 12.62 -12.78 -13.01
CA TRP A 80 11.27 -13.11 -13.49
C TRP A 80 10.42 -13.86 -12.48
N ALA A 81 10.98 -14.86 -11.80
CA ALA A 81 10.26 -15.65 -10.80
C ALA A 81 9.80 -14.79 -9.61
N GLU A 82 10.64 -13.86 -9.16
CA GLU A 82 10.32 -12.94 -8.07
C GLU A 82 9.29 -11.88 -8.49
N ALA A 83 9.36 -11.40 -9.73
CA ALA A 83 8.39 -10.47 -10.26
C ALA A 83 7.00 -11.13 -10.42
N ASP A 84 6.96 -12.38 -10.83
CA ASP A 84 5.73 -13.17 -10.92
C ASP A 84 5.15 -13.47 -9.53
N ALA A 85 6.00 -13.81 -8.56
CA ALA A 85 5.60 -14.02 -7.17
C ALA A 85 5.02 -12.74 -6.55
N ASP A 86 5.63 -11.58 -6.79
CA ASP A 86 5.11 -10.28 -6.32
C ASP A 86 3.70 -9.97 -6.86
N VAL A 87 3.40 -10.31 -8.12
CA VAL A 87 2.04 -10.16 -8.65
C VAL A 87 1.06 -11.10 -7.94
N CYS A 88 1.47 -12.35 -7.69
CA CYS A 88 0.63 -13.30 -6.95
C CYS A 88 0.37 -12.82 -5.53
N GLU A 89 1.39 -12.34 -4.84
CA GLU A 89 1.28 -11.79 -3.49
C GLU A 89 0.39 -10.54 -3.44
N ALA A 90 0.47 -9.66 -4.45
CA ALA A 90 -0.45 -8.52 -4.56
C ALA A 90 -1.92 -8.95 -4.61
N ILE A 91 -2.23 -10.03 -5.35
CA ILE A 91 -3.56 -10.61 -5.42
C ILE A 91 -3.97 -11.17 -4.06
N ASP A 92 -3.09 -11.92 -3.41
CA ASP A 92 -3.34 -12.53 -2.10
C ASP A 92 -3.56 -11.47 -1.02
N HIS A 93 -2.79 -10.37 -1.03
CA HIS A 93 -2.99 -9.26 -0.13
C HIS A 93 -4.36 -8.60 -0.29
N ILE A 94 -4.84 -8.43 -1.52
CA ILE A 94 -6.18 -7.88 -1.77
C ILE A 94 -7.25 -8.83 -1.24
N GLU A 95 -7.18 -10.13 -1.54
CA GLU A 95 -8.14 -11.14 -1.08
C GLU A 95 -8.12 -11.26 0.45
N TYR A 96 -6.94 -11.23 1.06
CA TYR A 96 -6.78 -11.26 2.52
C TYR A 96 -7.39 -10.02 3.18
N ALA A 97 -7.12 -8.82 2.66
CA ALA A 97 -7.70 -7.59 3.17
C ALA A 97 -9.24 -7.61 3.10
N VAL A 98 -9.80 -8.13 2.01
CA VAL A 98 -11.24 -8.33 1.84
C VAL A 98 -11.79 -9.29 2.89
N HIS A 99 -11.14 -10.45 3.07
CA HIS A 99 -11.55 -11.45 4.06
C HIS A 99 -11.58 -10.86 5.47
N GLN A 100 -10.51 -10.17 5.86
CA GLN A 100 -10.40 -9.54 7.18
C GLN A 100 -11.44 -8.43 7.39
N ALA A 101 -11.67 -7.58 6.38
CA ALA A 101 -12.66 -6.50 6.48
C ALA A 101 -14.09 -7.05 6.64
N LEU A 102 -14.43 -8.12 5.93
CA LEU A 102 -15.73 -8.79 6.08
C LEU A 102 -15.89 -9.42 7.46
N SER A 103 -14.84 -10.02 8.03
CA SER A 103 -14.88 -10.58 9.39
C SER A 103 -15.07 -9.52 10.48
N LEU A 104 -14.67 -8.27 10.21
CA LEU A 104 -14.84 -7.14 11.12
C LEU A 104 -16.20 -6.45 10.98
N ALA A 105 -16.95 -6.71 9.90
CA ALA A 105 -18.16 -5.97 9.55
C ALA A 105 -19.25 -6.05 10.63
N ASP A 106 -19.42 -7.21 11.22
CA ASP A 106 -20.44 -7.46 12.26
C ASP A 106 -19.93 -7.16 13.68
N GLY A 107 -18.66 -6.77 13.82
CA GLY A 107 -18.00 -6.57 15.10
C GLY A 107 -17.68 -7.90 15.81
N LYS A 108 -17.27 -7.78 17.07
CA LYS A 108 -17.02 -8.97 17.91
C LYS A 108 -18.21 -9.20 18.82
N PRO A 109 -18.60 -10.47 19.09
CA PRO A 109 -19.58 -10.78 20.12
C PRO A 109 -19.12 -10.21 21.46
N LEU A 110 -20.02 -9.52 22.16
CA LEU A 110 -19.78 -8.98 23.49
C LEU A 110 -20.72 -9.63 24.50
N LEU A 111 -20.28 -9.68 25.75
CA LEU A 111 -21.15 -10.09 26.84
C LEU A 111 -22.35 -9.17 26.91
N GLN A 112 -23.56 -9.76 26.97
CA GLN A 112 -24.82 -9.06 27.15
C GLN A 112 -25.28 -9.22 28.61
N LEU A 113 -25.54 -8.10 29.28
CA LEU A 113 -26.13 -8.09 30.61
C LEU A 113 -27.64 -7.86 30.51
N PRO A 114 -28.44 -8.34 31.49
CA PRO A 114 -29.87 -8.10 31.50
C PRO A 114 -30.18 -6.58 31.44
N GLY A 115 -30.99 -6.14 30.45
CA GLY A 115 -31.34 -4.76 30.26
C GLY A 115 -30.34 -3.93 29.42
N GLU A 116 -29.22 -4.53 29.01
CA GLU A 116 -28.19 -3.86 28.16
C GLU A 116 -28.09 -4.50 26.78
N ARG A 117 -27.67 -3.69 25.82
CA ARG A 117 -27.31 -4.13 24.46
C ARG A 117 -25.92 -3.61 24.11
N ASN A 118 -24.91 -4.46 24.27
CA ASN A 118 -23.52 -4.13 24.00
C ASN A 118 -23.15 -4.47 22.56
N GLN A 119 -22.57 -3.53 21.82
CA GLN A 119 -22.12 -3.70 20.44
C GLN A 119 -20.75 -3.05 20.25
N LEU A 120 -19.84 -3.76 19.59
CA LEU A 120 -18.59 -3.20 19.06
C LEU A 120 -18.75 -2.96 17.56
N ARG A 121 -18.46 -1.75 17.13
CA ARG A 121 -18.48 -1.39 15.71
C ARG A 121 -17.16 -0.79 15.29
N TYR A 122 -16.60 -1.29 14.21
CA TYR A 122 -15.43 -0.70 13.57
C TYR A 122 -15.87 0.41 12.60
N ARG A 123 -15.14 1.53 12.62
CA ARG A 123 -15.39 2.67 11.73
C ARG A 123 -14.11 3.04 11.00
N PRO A 124 -14.19 3.45 9.71
CA PRO A 124 -13.05 3.99 9.00
C PRO A 124 -12.56 5.27 9.67
N ARG A 125 -11.25 5.51 9.61
CA ARG A 125 -10.64 6.70 10.19
C ARG A 125 -10.72 7.93 9.27
N GLY A 126 -10.78 7.74 7.96
CA GLY A 126 -10.81 8.82 6.98
C GLY A 126 -9.86 8.60 5.81
N VAL A 127 -8.84 9.45 5.67
CA VAL A 127 -7.85 9.40 4.60
C VAL A 127 -6.60 8.65 5.07
N VAL A 128 -6.13 7.72 4.26
CA VAL A 128 -4.90 6.94 4.47
C VAL A 128 -3.86 7.36 3.43
N ALA A 129 -2.68 7.74 3.87
CA ALA A 129 -1.49 7.86 3.05
C ALA A 129 -0.79 6.48 2.99
N ALA A 130 -0.77 5.86 1.83
CA ALA A 130 -0.04 4.62 1.58
C ALA A 130 1.27 4.96 0.85
N ILE A 131 2.41 4.65 1.47
CA ILE A 131 3.75 4.94 0.94
C ILE A 131 4.48 3.61 0.77
N GLY A 132 4.69 3.20 -0.47
CA GLY A 132 5.23 1.89 -0.83
C GLY A 132 6.71 1.92 -1.21
N PRO A 133 7.41 0.77 -1.08
CA PRO A 133 8.80 0.59 -1.47
C PRO A 133 8.92 0.25 -2.97
N TRP A 134 10.18 0.19 -3.46
CA TRP A 134 10.49 -0.15 -4.84
C TRP A 134 10.74 -1.65 -5.07
N ASN A 135 11.18 -2.38 -4.04
CA ASN A 135 11.60 -3.77 -4.17
C ASN A 135 10.43 -4.77 -4.29
N PHE A 136 9.27 -4.46 -3.71
CA PHE A 136 7.99 -5.14 -3.92
C PHE A 136 6.96 -4.11 -4.39
N PRO A 137 7.08 -3.63 -5.65
CA PRO A 137 6.40 -2.41 -6.10
C PRO A 137 4.90 -2.59 -6.33
N LEU A 138 4.41 -3.82 -6.35
CA LEU A 138 3.00 -4.15 -6.51
C LEU A 138 2.41 -4.77 -5.24
N ALA A 139 3.04 -5.81 -4.66
CA ALA A 139 2.51 -6.56 -3.52
C ALA A 139 2.32 -5.69 -2.28
N ILE A 140 3.37 -5.00 -1.85
CA ILE A 140 3.30 -4.18 -0.64
C ILE A 140 2.32 -3.01 -0.82
N PRO A 141 2.38 -2.20 -1.89
CA PRO A 141 1.37 -1.18 -2.14
C PRO A 141 -0.06 -1.74 -2.21
N ALA A 142 -0.26 -2.93 -2.80
CA ALA A 142 -1.57 -3.57 -2.86
C ALA A 142 -2.10 -3.89 -1.45
N GLY A 143 -1.27 -4.41 -0.56
CA GLY A 143 -1.63 -4.68 0.83
C GLY A 143 -2.02 -3.43 1.60
N LEU A 144 -1.17 -2.37 1.52
CA LEU A 144 -1.43 -1.09 2.18
C LEU A 144 -2.73 -0.45 1.70
N VAL A 145 -2.93 -0.41 0.38
CA VAL A 145 -4.09 0.20 -0.26
C VAL A 145 -5.36 -0.60 0.00
N ALA A 146 -5.33 -1.92 -0.23
CA ALA A 146 -6.51 -2.78 -0.09
C ALA A 146 -7.04 -2.78 1.35
N THR A 147 -6.16 -2.82 2.35
CA THR A 147 -6.54 -2.74 3.77
C THR A 147 -7.29 -1.44 4.08
N GLY A 148 -6.79 -0.31 3.58
CA GLY A 148 -7.46 0.99 3.72
C GLY A 148 -8.84 1.03 3.05
N LEU A 149 -8.92 0.60 1.79
CA LEU A 149 -10.14 0.62 0.99
C LEU A 149 -11.22 -0.34 1.52
N ALA A 150 -10.84 -1.58 1.85
CA ALA A 150 -11.76 -2.60 2.35
C ALA A 150 -12.46 -2.16 3.64
N THR A 151 -11.73 -1.45 4.51
CA THR A 151 -12.23 -0.92 5.78
C THR A 151 -12.97 0.42 5.65
N GLY A 152 -13.18 0.92 4.40
CA GLY A 152 -14.01 2.10 4.12
C GLY A 152 -13.28 3.44 4.19
N ASN A 153 -11.96 3.46 4.20
CA ASN A 153 -11.17 4.68 4.09
C ASN A 153 -10.97 5.07 2.62
N ALA A 154 -10.64 6.32 2.37
CA ALA A 154 -10.03 6.77 1.13
C ALA A 154 -8.50 6.60 1.24
N VAL A 155 -7.83 6.28 0.13
CA VAL A 155 -6.39 6.00 0.11
C VAL A 155 -5.71 6.84 -0.95
N ILE A 156 -4.59 7.44 -0.59
CA ILE A 156 -3.68 8.13 -1.51
C ILE A 156 -2.38 7.33 -1.53
N LEU A 157 -2.05 6.76 -2.69
CA LEU A 157 -0.83 5.99 -2.90
C LEU A 157 0.28 6.90 -3.40
N LYS A 158 1.39 6.95 -2.66
CA LYS A 158 2.68 7.42 -3.16
C LYS A 158 3.57 6.21 -3.42
N PRO A 159 3.75 5.80 -4.67
CA PRO A 159 4.70 4.73 -5.00
C PRO A 159 6.13 5.22 -4.79
N ALA A 160 7.09 4.30 -4.74
CA ALA A 160 8.49 4.66 -4.85
C ALA A 160 8.77 5.33 -6.21
N GLU A 161 9.66 6.30 -6.23
CA GLU A 161 10.04 7.02 -7.46
C GLU A 161 10.71 6.12 -8.50
N GLN A 162 11.25 4.97 -8.07
CA GLN A 162 11.81 3.94 -8.95
C GLN A 162 10.72 3.11 -9.65
N ALA A 163 9.49 3.06 -9.10
CA ALA A 163 8.43 2.17 -9.55
C ALA A 163 7.06 2.86 -9.77
N PRO A 164 7.01 4.02 -10.45
CA PRO A 164 5.77 4.75 -10.64
C PRO A 164 4.77 4.00 -11.54
N ALA A 165 5.23 3.25 -12.53
CA ALA A 165 4.34 2.53 -13.44
C ALA A 165 3.68 1.34 -12.77
N SER A 166 4.38 0.60 -11.91
CA SER A 166 3.79 -0.47 -11.09
C SER A 166 2.67 0.07 -10.20
N GLY A 167 2.91 1.19 -9.50
CA GLY A 167 1.88 1.87 -8.70
C GLY A 167 0.70 2.35 -9.54
N HIS A 168 0.96 2.89 -10.74
CA HIS A 168 -0.10 3.30 -11.66
C HIS A 168 -0.98 2.13 -12.12
N ARG A 169 -0.38 0.99 -12.46
CA ARG A 169 -1.13 -0.22 -12.85
C ARG A 169 -2.02 -0.74 -11.73
N LEU A 170 -1.54 -0.71 -10.48
CA LEU A 170 -2.37 -1.06 -9.32
C LEU A 170 -3.59 -0.14 -9.20
N VAL A 171 -3.38 1.17 -9.25
CA VAL A 171 -4.49 2.14 -9.15
C VAL A 171 -5.48 1.99 -10.31
N GLN A 172 -4.99 1.76 -11.53
CA GLN A 172 -5.86 1.47 -12.68
C GLN A 172 -6.71 0.21 -12.47
N ALA A 173 -6.12 -0.88 -11.96
CA ALA A 173 -6.86 -2.11 -11.68
C ALA A 173 -7.95 -1.88 -10.64
N LEU A 174 -7.67 -1.12 -9.58
CA LEU A 174 -8.62 -0.77 -8.53
C LEU A 174 -9.80 0.07 -9.07
N ARG A 175 -9.51 1.10 -9.89
CA ARG A 175 -10.53 1.94 -10.52
C ARG A 175 -11.41 1.13 -11.49
N ARG A 176 -10.82 0.33 -12.34
CA ARG A 176 -11.54 -0.59 -13.25
C ARG A 176 -12.35 -1.63 -12.46
N GLY A 177 -11.89 -2.03 -11.28
CA GLY A 177 -12.62 -2.89 -10.34
C GLY A 177 -13.86 -2.22 -9.72
N GLY A 178 -13.97 -0.88 -9.80
CA GLY A 178 -15.12 -0.12 -9.32
C GLY A 178 -14.85 0.72 -8.05
N VAL A 179 -13.58 0.89 -7.67
CA VAL A 179 -13.19 1.88 -6.65
C VAL A 179 -13.24 3.27 -7.29
N PRO A 180 -13.98 4.24 -6.75
CA PRO A 180 -14.07 5.59 -7.32
C PRO A 180 -12.72 6.31 -7.33
N ASP A 181 -12.51 7.18 -8.32
CA ASP A 181 -11.25 7.89 -8.54
C ASP A 181 -10.81 8.76 -7.35
N ASP A 182 -11.75 9.38 -6.65
CA ASP A 182 -11.46 10.21 -5.48
C ASP A 182 -11.23 9.36 -4.20
N ILE A 183 -11.55 8.07 -4.24
CA ILE A 183 -11.32 7.13 -3.13
C ILE A 183 -9.93 6.48 -3.23
N ILE A 184 -9.43 6.27 -4.45
CA ILE A 184 -8.05 5.81 -4.69
C ILE A 184 -7.33 6.76 -5.62
N GLN A 185 -6.31 7.44 -5.10
CA GLN A 185 -5.53 8.41 -5.85
C GLN A 185 -4.05 8.03 -5.85
N LEU A 186 -3.34 8.47 -6.90
CA LEU A 186 -1.92 8.24 -7.10
C LEU A 186 -1.19 9.59 -7.09
N LEU A 187 -0.18 9.72 -6.26
CA LEU A 187 0.72 10.88 -6.20
C LEU A 187 2.17 10.44 -6.40
N PRO A 188 2.65 10.33 -7.64
CA PRO A 188 4.07 10.09 -7.88
C PRO A 188 4.89 11.28 -7.40
N GLY A 189 6.07 11.02 -6.87
CA GLY A 189 6.94 12.08 -6.37
C GLY A 189 8.08 11.52 -5.53
N TYR A 190 9.00 12.39 -5.19
CA TYR A 190 10.16 12.09 -4.34
C TYR A 190 9.81 12.19 -2.84
N GLY A 191 10.83 12.30 -2.00
CA GLY A 191 10.68 12.40 -0.55
C GLY A 191 9.81 13.57 -0.11
N GLU A 192 9.89 14.71 -0.80
CA GLU A 192 9.15 15.94 -0.50
C GLU A 192 7.63 15.74 -0.66
N THR A 193 7.20 15.02 -1.70
CA THR A 193 5.79 14.67 -1.89
C THR A 193 5.29 13.77 -0.76
N GLY A 194 6.11 12.80 -0.34
CA GLY A 194 5.80 11.94 0.81
C GLY A 194 5.71 12.73 2.12
N ALA A 195 6.66 13.64 2.36
CA ALA A 195 6.68 14.49 3.54
C ALA A 195 5.46 15.43 3.61
N ALA A 196 5.09 16.06 2.48
CA ALA A 196 3.91 16.90 2.39
C ALA A 196 2.62 16.10 2.70
N LEU A 197 2.51 14.88 2.17
CA LEU A 197 1.37 14.00 2.43
C LEU A 197 1.29 13.59 3.91
N VAL A 198 2.42 13.23 4.53
CA VAL A 198 2.51 12.86 5.96
C VAL A 198 2.14 14.04 6.86
N ALA A 199 2.61 15.24 6.55
CA ALA A 199 2.36 16.44 7.33
C ALA A 199 0.91 16.95 7.21
N HIS A 200 0.21 16.62 6.11
CA HIS A 200 -1.11 17.21 5.81
C HIS A 200 -2.13 16.91 6.92
N PRO A 201 -2.86 17.93 7.48
CA PRO A 201 -3.77 17.76 8.62
C PRO A 201 -4.99 16.87 8.30
N GLY A 202 -5.38 16.74 7.04
CA GLY A 202 -6.48 15.87 6.58
C GLY A 202 -6.12 14.38 6.47
N VAL A 203 -4.85 14.00 6.64
CA VAL A 203 -4.42 12.59 6.64
C VAL A 203 -4.56 11.99 8.03
N HIS A 204 -5.28 10.88 8.15
CA HIS A 204 -5.62 10.23 9.43
C HIS A 204 -4.72 9.06 9.77
N THR A 205 -4.23 8.36 8.77
CA THR A 205 -3.36 7.18 8.94
C THR A 205 -2.27 7.21 7.88
N ILE A 206 -1.06 6.91 8.29
CA ILE A 206 0.07 6.67 7.38
C ILE A 206 0.40 5.18 7.44
N ALA A 207 0.36 4.53 6.29
CA ALA A 207 0.80 3.16 6.11
C ALA A 207 2.06 3.19 5.23
N PHE A 208 3.19 2.80 5.79
CA PHE A 208 4.51 2.95 5.20
C PHE A 208 5.27 1.64 5.23
N THR A 209 5.96 1.33 4.16
CA THR A 209 7.02 0.33 4.11
C THR A 209 8.24 0.92 3.40
N GLY A 210 9.41 0.81 4.02
CA GLY A 210 10.65 1.34 3.48
C GLY A 210 11.79 1.38 4.50
N SER A 211 12.75 2.29 4.31
CA SER A 211 13.93 2.37 5.17
C SER A 211 13.60 2.87 6.58
N GLU A 212 14.35 2.38 7.57
CA GLU A 212 14.22 2.80 8.97
C GLU A 212 14.33 4.32 9.16
N PRO A 213 15.33 5.04 8.58
CA PRO A 213 15.43 6.49 8.76
C PRO A 213 14.18 7.24 8.28
N VAL A 214 13.59 6.81 7.16
CA VAL A 214 12.34 7.41 6.63
C VAL A 214 11.16 7.06 7.53
N GLY A 215 11.01 5.81 7.97
CA GLY A 215 9.95 5.40 8.88
C GLY A 215 9.98 6.18 10.21
N LEU A 216 11.16 6.36 10.80
CA LEU A 216 11.33 7.16 12.02
C LEU A 216 11.03 8.64 11.78
N SER A 217 11.36 9.19 10.62
CA SER A 217 11.02 10.58 10.26
C SER A 217 9.50 10.76 10.12
N ILE A 218 8.80 9.78 9.53
CA ILE A 218 7.35 9.76 9.40
C ILE A 218 6.68 9.74 10.79
N ILE A 219 7.18 8.89 11.71
CA ILE A 219 6.64 8.79 13.07
C ILE A 219 6.77 10.14 13.79
N ARG A 220 7.93 10.80 13.69
CA ARG A 220 8.15 12.12 14.28
C ARG A 220 7.22 13.18 13.69
N ALA A 221 7.12 13.25 12.37
CA ALA A 221 6.26 14.21 11.68
C ALA A 221 4.76 13.96 11.97
N ALA A 222 4.35 12.72 12.12
CA ALA A 222 2.95 12.37 12.45
C ALA A 222 2.59 12.75 13.90
N ALA A 223 3.55 12.83 14.80
CA ALA A 223 3.35 13.24 16.19
C ALA A 223 3.22 14.78 16.34
N ASP A 224 3.71 15.53 15.36
CA ASP A 224 3.56 16.99 15.34
C ASP A 224 2.13 17.36 14.91
N THR A 225 1.33 17.76 15.89
CA THR A 225 -0.10 18.02 15.71
C THR A 225 -0.36 19.50 15.53
N SER A 226 -0.79 19.92 14.35
CA SER A 226 -1.20 21.31 14.08
C SER A 226 -2.56 21.63 14.72
N HIS A 227 -2.85 22.93 14.96
CA HIS A 227 -4.16 23.38 15.47
C HIS A 227 -5.34 23.06 14.55
N GLU A 228 -5.09 22.86 13.26
CA GLU A 228 -6.09 22.50 12.27
C GLU A 228 -6.44 21.01 12.30
N GLN A 229 -5.55 20.19 12.86
CA GLN A 229 -5.70 18.74 12.94
C GLN A 229 -6.65 18.35 14.08
N ARG A 230 -7.77 17.73 13.73
CA ARG A 230 -8.82 17.33 14.68
C ARG A 230 -8.70 15.90 15.20
N HIS A 231 -7.59 15.22 14.89
CA HIS A 231 -7.33 13.83 15.28
C HIS A 231 -5.83 13.59 15.46
N VAL A 232 -5.48 12.55 16.20
CA VAL A 232 -4.10 12.05 16.27
C VAL A 232 -3.88 11.09 15.11
N LYS A 233 -2.84 11.31 14.32
CA LYS A 233 -2.47 10.41 13.21
C LYS A 233 -2.05 9.07 13.74
N ARG A 234 -2.41 8.00 13.03
CA ARG A 234 -1.89 6.66 13.27
C ARG A 234 -0.81 6.36 12.24
N VAL A 235 0.30 5.83 12.70
CA VAL A 235 1.37 5.33 11.83
C VAL A 235 1.43 3.81 11.95
N VAL A 236 1.43 3.14 10.81
CA VAL A 236 1.78 1.73 10.63
C VAL A 236 3.02 1.74 9.74
N ALA A 237 4.16 1.41 10.31
CA ALA A 237 5.44 1.48 9.63
C ALA A 237 6.13 0.12 9.70
N GLU A 238 6.42 -0.43 8.51
CA GLU A 238 7.23 -1.62 8.32
C GLU A 238 8.58 -1.19 7.75
N MET A 239 9.66 -1.60 8.42
CA MET A 239 11.02 -1.14 8.13
C MET A 239 11.97 -2.32 7.99
N GLY A 240 13.24 -2.05 7.79
CA GLY A 240 14.27 -3.09 7.74
C GLY A 240 14.42 -3.86 9.05
N GLY A 241 15.01 -5.04 8.96
CA GLY A 241 15.24 -5.93 10.11
C GLY A 241 16.61 -6.60 10.06
N LYS A 242 16.88 -7.38 11.09
CA LYS A 242 18.10 -8.17 11.26
C LYS A 242 17.71 -9.61 11.61
N ASN A 243 17.08 -10.29 10.64
CA ASN A 243 16.65 -11.66 10.80
C ASN A 243 17.83 -12.60 11.00
N ALA A 244 17.63 -13.68 11.75
CA ALA A 244 18.64 -14.68 12.01
C ALA A 244 18.11 -16.08 11.68
N ILE A 245 19.01 -16.94 11.20
CA ILE A 245 18.77 -18.38 11.05
C ILE A 245 19.55 -19.06 12.17
N ILE A 246 18.89 -19.86 12.98
CA ILE A 246 19.49 -20.67 14.03
C ILE A 246 19.55 -22.11 13.54
N VAL A 247 20.76 -22.65 13.43
CA VAL A 247 21.00 -24.02 13.01
C VAL A 247 21.40 -24.82 14.25
N ASP A 248 20.58 -25.76 14.68
CA ASP A 248 20.89 -26.62 15.82
C ASP A 248 21.79 -27.80 15.40
N SER A 249 22.38 -28.47 16.39
CA SER A 249 23.35 -29.54 16.18
C SER A 249 22.78 -30.81 15.51
N ASP A 250 21.47 -30.97 15.51
CA ASP A 250 20.76 -32.11 14.90
C ASP A 250 20.11 -31.73 13.52
N ALA A 251 20.38 -30.53 13.02
CA ALA A 251 19.85 -30.09 11.74
C ALA A 251 20.54 -30.81 10.56
N ASP A 252 19.74 -31.11 9.52
CA ASP A 252 20.24 -31.66 8.26
C ASP A 252 20.96 -30.57 7.45
N LEU A 253 22.27 -30.61 7.39
CA LEU A 253 23.07 -29.62 6.69
C LEU A 253 22.82 -29.60 5.16
N ASP A 254 22.43 -30.71 4.57
CA ASP A 254 22.13 -30.78 3.13
C ASP A 254 20.86 -29.97 2.79
N GLN A 255 19.97 -29.75 3.77
CA GLN A 255 18.82 -28.86 3.67
C GLN A 255 19.15 -27.43 4.10
N VAL A 256 19.88 -27.28 5.20
CA VAL A 256 20.20 -25.95 5.75
C VAL A 256 21.02 -25.10 4.79
N VAL A 257 22.01 -25.67 4.11
CA VAL A 257 22.90 -24.92 3.20
C VAL A 257 22.13 -24.28 2.05
N PRO A 258 21.26 -25.00 1.30
CA PRO A 258 20.41 -24.38 0.27
C PRO A 258 19.47 -23.29 0.84
N ASP A 259 18.90 -23.51 2.02
CA ASP A 259 17.97 -22.53 2.64
C ASP A 259 18.70 -21.26 3.06
N VAL A 260 19.90 -21.38 3.64
CA VAL A 260 20.75 -20.22 3.96
C VAL A 260 21.16 -19.46 2.70
N LEU A 261 21.59 -20.17 1.66
CA LEU A 261 21.94 -19.54 0.38
C LEU A 261 20.75 -18.81 -0.24
N ARG A 262 19.57 -19.43 -0.22
CA ARG A 262 18.34 -18.80 -0.71
C ARG A 262 17.98 -17.57 0.11
N SER A 263 18.02 -17.65 1.43
CA SER A 263 17.68 -16.55 2.32
C SER A 263 18.67 -15.38 2.24
N ALA A 264 19.95 -15.66 2.00
CA ALA A 264 20.99 -14.62 1.99
C ALA A 264 21.24 -13.99 0.62
N PHE A 265 20.97 -14.69 -0.48
CA PHE A 265 21.40 -14.30 -1.83
C PHE A 265 20.29 -14.35 -2.89
N ALA A 266 19.14 -14.93 -2.62
CA ALA A 266 17.96 -14.73 -3.46
C ALA A 266 17.39 -13.33 -3.24
N PHE A 267 16.65 -12.82 -4.24
CA PHE A 267 16.08 -11.46 -4.20
C PHE A 267 15.07 -11.30 -3.05
#